data_0301e8c9fb3c9a37e26030690a17a25f
#
_entry.id   0301e8c9fb3c9a37e26030690a17a25f
#
_cell.length_a   1.000
_cell.length_b   1.000
_cell.length_c   1.000
_cell.angle_alpha   90.00
_cell.angle_beta   90.00
_cell.angle_gamma   90.00
#
_symmetry.space_group_name_H-M   'P 1'
#
loop_
_entity.id
_entity.type
_entity.pdbx_description
1 polymer ?
#
loop_
_entity_poly.entity_id
_entity_poly.type
_entity_poly.pdbx_seq_one_letter_code
_entity_poly.pdbx_strand_id
1 'polypeptide(L)'
;MNTCLRTLVAALGFTALAASAQTKWDMPTPYPAANFHTENITQFAADVDKATAGKLKITVHAGGSLYKANEIKRAVQGGQAQIGEILLGGYANENPLFGTDNVPFLATSYAEAKKLAAAQKPALDSLLAKQGLKMLFSVPWPPQGIFAAKPINAGADLKGVKWRAYSPQTSRI
;
A
#
# COMPACT_ATOMS: atom_id res chain seq x y z
N MET A 1 -74.66 -27.61 22.86
CA MET A 1 -74.31 -27.46 21.44
C MET A 1 -72.95 -26.69 21.44
N ASN A 2 -71.86 -27.41 21.32
CA ASN A 2 -70.52 -26.90 21.54
C ASN A 2 -69.84 -26.57 20.21
N THR A 3 -69.55 -25.32 20.00
CA THR A 3 -68.85 -24.85 18.82
C THR A 3 -67.34 -24.72 19.15
N CYS A 4 -66.51 -25.68 18.75
CA CYS A 4 -65.07 -25.64 18.86
C CYS A 4 -64.47 -24.60 17.90
N LEU A 5 -63.96 -23.52 18.45
CA LEU A 5 -63.18 -22.53 17.72
C LEU A 5 -61.73 -23.03 17.59
N ARG A 6 -61.33 -23.49 16.41
CA ARG A 6 -59.97 -23.89 16.07
C ARG A 6 -59.14 -22.65 15.77
N THR A 7 -58.30 -22.24 16.69
CA THR A 7 -57.32 -21.20 16.49
C THR A 7 -56.14 -21.77 15.72
N LEU A 8 -56.01 -21.35 14.46
CA LEU A 8 -54.85 -21.67 13.59
C LEU A 8 -53.74 -20.66 13.90
N VAL A 9 -52.75 -21.08 14.68
CA VAL A 9 -51.52 -20.28 14.91
C VAL A 9 -50.61 -20.49 13.71
N ALA A 10 -50.55 -19.48 12.82
CA ALA A 10 -49.60 -19.42 11.74
C ALA A 10 -48.22 -18.98 12.33
N ALA A 11 -47.29 -19.93 12.50
CA ALA A 11 -45.93 -19.64 12.84
C ALA A 11 -45.20 -19.06 11.60
N LEU A 12 -45.18 -17.72 11.50
CA LEU A 12 -44.30 -17.05 10.56
C LEU A 12 -42.82 -17.24 11.05
N GLY A 13 -42.15 -18.18 10.44
CA GLY A 13 -40.71 -18.31 10.59
C GLY A 13 -39.98 -17.10 9.99
N PHE A 14 -39.62 -16.15 10.82
CA PHE A 14 -38.64 -15.10 10.45
C PHE A 14 -37.27 -15.77 10.26
N THR A 15 -36.96 -16.18 9.04
CA THR A 15 -35.57 -16.43 8.65
C THR A 15 -34.88 -15.07 8.60
N ALA A 16 -34.26 -14.68 9.70
CA ALA A 16 -33.30 -13.58 9.73
C ALA A 16 -32.14 -13.96 8.79
N LEU A 17 -32.21 -13.50 7.53
CA LEU A 17 -31.05 -13.43 6.68
C LEU A 17 -30.06 -12.52 7.42
N ALA A 18 -29.06 -13.14 8.06
CA ALA A 18 -27.91 -12.42 8.57
C ALA A 18 -27.25 -11.74 7.36
N ALA A 19 -27.63 -10.50 7.10
CA ALA A 19 -26.94 -9.65 6.14
C ALA A 19 -25.51 -9.53 6.66
N SER A 20 -24.58 -10.29 6.09
CA SER A 20 -23.16 -10.16 6.38
C SER A 20 -22.78 -8.73 5.96
N ALA A 21 -22.65 -7.85 6.96
CA ALA A 21 -22.28 -6.47 6.69
C ALA A 21 -20.94 -6.45 5.94
N GLN A 22 -20.94 -5.87 4.75
CA GLN A 22 -19.72 -5.70 3.96
C GLN A 22 -18.72 -4.84 4.74
N THR A 23 -17.55 -5.37 5.00
CA THR A 23 -16.45 -4.61 5.57
C THR A 23 -15.87 -3.71 4.48
N LYS A 24 -15.68 -2.43 4.80
CA LYS A 24 -15.10 -1.45 3.88
C LYS A 24 -13.76 -0.97 4.41
N TRP A 25 -12.78 -0.94 3.53
CA TRP A 25 -11.44 -0.42 3.82
C TRP A 25 -11.10 0.69 2.84
N ASP A 26 -10.39 1.70 3.34
CA ASP A 26 -9.81 2.77 2.54
C ASP A 26 -8.32 2.54 2.36
N MET A 27 -7.85 2.61 1.08
CA MET A 27 -6.48 2.39 0.67
C MET A 27 -5.90 3.63 -0.02
N PRO A 28 -5.36 4.60 0.73
CA PRO A 28 -4.67 5.73 0.12
C PRO A 28 -3.37 5.31 -0.56
N THR A 29 -3.09 5.95 -1.70
CA THR A 29 -1.81 5.91 -2.41
C THR A 29 -1.39 7.31 -2.85
N PRO A 30 -0.09 7.64 -2.82
CA PRO A 30 0.38 8.94 -3.27
C PRO A 30 0.40 9.06 -4.80
N TYR A 31 0.30 7.96 -5.53
CA TYR A 31 0.50 7.92 -6.98
C TYR A 31 -0.79 8.18 -7.76
N PRO A 32 -0.70 8.85 -8.93
CA PRO A 32 -1.85 9.05 -9.82
C PRO A 32 -2.47 7.72 -10.27
N ALA A 33 -3.74 7.75 -10.68
CA ALA A 33 -4.48 6.56 -11.11
C ALA A 33 -3.80 5.78 -12.26
N ALA A 34 -3.16 6.49 -13.20
CA ALA A 34 -2.43 5.90 -14.33
C ALA A 34 -1.01 5.41 -13.97
N ASN A 35 -0.62 5.41 -12.70
CA ASN A 35 0.65 4.85 -12.27
C ASN A 35 0.52 3.34 -12.08
N PHE A 36 1.50 2.56 -12.54
CA PHE A 36 1.44 1.10 -12.47
C PHE A 36 1.32 0.54 -11.03
N HIS A 37 1.83 1.24 -10.03
CA HIS A 37 1.59 0.89 -8.62
C HIS A 37 0.12 1.02 -8.25
N THR A 38 -0.53 2.13 -8.67
CA THR A 38 -1.96 2.33 -8.41
C THR A 38 -2.81 1.32 -9.18
N GLU A 39 -2.46 1.00 -10.41
CA GLU A 39 -3.12 -0.05 -11.18
C GLU A 39 -3.00 -1.41 -10.48
N ASN A 40 -1.80 -1.76 -9.99
CA ASN A 40 -1.56 -3.00 -9.26
C ASN A 40 -2.43 -3.12 -7.98
N ILE A 41 -2.49 -2.07 -7.16
CA ILE A 41 -3.32 -2.12 -5.94
C ILE A 41 -4.83 -2.05 -6.24
N THR A 42 -5.22 -1.46 -7.38
CA THR A 42 -6.61 -1.49 -7.85
C THR A 42 -7.01 -2.92 -8.25
N GLN A 43 -6.12 -3.62 -8.95
CA GLN A 43 -6.33 -5.04 -9.25
C GLN A 43 -6.36 -5.89 -7.97
N PHE A 44 -5.44 -5.65 -7.05
CA PHE A 44 -5.45 -6.31 -5.73
C PHE A 44 -6.78 -6.10 -4.99
N ALA A 45 -7.32 -4.88 -4.97
CA ALA A 45 -8.61 -4.59 -4.35
C ALA A 45 -9.76 -5.37 -5.00
N ALA A 46 -9.77 -5.49 -6.33
CA ALA A 46 -10.75 -6.28 -7.08
C ALA A 46 -10.61 -7.79 -6.78
N ASP A 47 -9.39 -8.30 -6.70
CA ASP A 47 -9.12 -9.70 -6.39
C ASP A 47 -9.57 -10.06 -4.96
N VAL A 48 -9.36 -9.15 -4.00
CA VAL A 48 -9.84 -9.31 -2.61
C VAL A 48 -11.37 -9.32 -2.55
N ASP A 49 -12.03 -8.40 -3.26
CA ASP A 49 -13.50 -8.37 -3.32
C ASP A 49 -14.05 -9.70 -3.86
N LYS A 50 -13.49 -10.18 -4.95
CA LYS A 50 -13.83 -11.49 -5.55
C LYS A 50 -13.53 -12.66 -4.60
N ALA A 51 -12.35 -12.71 -4.01
CA ALA A 51 -11.91 -13.79 -3.13
C ALA A 51 -12.74 -13.88 -1.85
N THR A 52 -13.24 -12.75 -1.37
CA THR A 52 -14.09 -12.66 -0.17
C THR A 52 -15.59 -12.75 -0.49
N ALA A 53 -15.96 -12.98 -1.75
CA ALA A 53 -17.36 -12.95 -2.21
C ALA A 53 -18.10 -11.67 -1.75
N GLY A 54 -17.44 -10.51 -1.91
CA GLY A 54 -17.97 -9.20 -1.57
C GLY A 54 -17.96 -8.83 -0.08
N LYS A 55 -17.43 -9.68 0.80
CA LYS A 55 -17.39 -9.41 2.26
C LYS A 55 -16.40 -8.32 2.65
N LEU A 56 -15.31 -8.16 1.89
CA LEU A 56 -14.33 -7.09 2.09
C LEU A 56 -14.19 -6.28 0.81
N LYS A 57 -14.52 -5.00 0.87
CA LYS A 57 -14.35 -4.05 -0.22
C LYS A 57 -13.28 -3.03 0.11
N ILE A 58 -12.26 -2.91 -0.75
CA ILE A 58 -11.20 -1.93 -0.61
C ILE A 58 -11.42 -0.81 -1.64
N THR A 59 -11.49 0.44 -1.16
CA THR A 59 -11.56 1.64 -2.01
C THR A 59 -10.17 2.25 -2.13
N VAL A 60 -9.65 2.32 -3.36
CA VAL A 60 -8.33 2.94 -3.63
C VAL A 60 -8.50 4.44 -3.82
N HIS A 61 -7.74 5.24 -3.07
CA HIS A 61 -7.71 6.70 -3.14
C HIS A 61 -6.39 7.16 -3.76
N ALA A 62 -6.40 7.38 -5.08
CA ALA A 62 -5.23 7.73 -5.86
C ALA A 62 -4.78 9.19 -5.68
N GLY A 63 -3.53 9.49 -6.05
CA GLY A 63 -3.00 10.86 -6.16
C GLY A 63 -2.89 11.62 -4.84
N GLY A 64 -2.82 10.93 -3.71
CA GLY A 64 -2.79 11.57 -2.40
C GLY A 64 -4.07 12.34 -2.07
N SER A 65 -5.22 11.88 -2.60
CA SER A 65 -6.53 12.51 -2.41
C SER A 65 -7.06 12.35 -0.98
N LEU A 66 -6.80 11.22 -0.32
CA LEU A 66 -7.20 11.00 1.06
C LEU A 66 -6.12 11.43 2.06
N TYR A 67 -4.87 11.01 1.83
CA TYR A 67 -3.70 11.38 2.63
C TYR A 67 -2.50 11.63 1.72
N LYS A 68 -1.63 12.59 2.09
CA LYS A 68 -0.38 12.83 1.38
C LYS A 68 0.65 11.73 1.68
N ALA A 69 1.66 11.58 0.80
CA ALA A 69 2.65 10.51 0.89
C ALA A 69 3.26 10.30 2.28
N ASN A 70 3.57 11.38 2.98
CA ASN A 70 4.17 11.36 4.32
C ASN A 70 3.15 11.13 5.47
N GLU A 71 1.86 11.11 5.17
CA GLU A 71 0.78 10.95 6.14
C GLU A 71 0.23 9.53 6.16
N ILE A 72 0.30 8.81 5.02
CA ILE A 72 -0.34 7.50 4.83
C ILE A 72 0.08 6.50 5.91
N LYS A 73 1.38 6.37 6.17
CA LYS A 73 1.89 5.42 7.19
C LYS A 73 1.27 5.71 8.56
N ARG A 74 1.24 6.98 8.97
CA ARG A 74 0.66 7.39 10.26
C ARG A 74 -0.86 7.18 10.29
N ALA A 75 -1.56 7.44 9.19
CA ALA A 75 -2.99 7.19 9.08
C ALA A 75 -3.34 5.71 9.27
N VAL A 76 -2.55 4.80 8.71
CA VAL A 76 -2.72 3.35 8.92
C VAL A 76 -2.38 2.96 10.36
N GLN A 77 -1.29 3.48 10.92
CA GLN A 77 -0.91 3.24 12.32
C GLN A 77 -1.98 3.71 13.31
N GLY A 78 -2.62 4.83 13.03
CA GLY A 78 -3.69 5.42 13.84
C GLY A 78 -5.08 4.85 13.57
N GLY A 79 -5.22 3.86 12.66
CA GLY A 79 -6.51 3.26 12.31
C GLY A 79 -7.43 4.16 11.49
N GLN A 80 -6.93 5.30 10.99
CA GLN A 80 -7.68 6.23 10.14
C GLN A 80 -7.84 5.70 8.70
N ALA A 81 -6.95 4.81 8.28
CA ALA A 81 -7.08 3.96 7.11
C ALA A 81 -6.69 2.53 7.50
N GLN A 82 -7.30 1.53 6.87
CA GLN A 82 -7.07 0.13 7.24
C GLN A 82 -5.86 -0.47 6.52
N ILE A 83 -5.54 0.09 5.35
CA ILE A 83 -4.45 -0.34 4.48
C ILE A 83 -3.93 0.91 3.75
N GLY A 84 -2.71 0.87 3.20
CA GLY A 84 -2.16 1.97 2.42
C GLY A 84 -0.93 1.56 1.63
N GLU A 85 -0.61 2.32 0.61
CA GLU A 85 0.60 2.18 -0.19
C GLU A 85 1.56 3.33 0.11
N ILE A 86 2.82 3.02 0.30
CA ILE A 86 3.88 4.00 0.57
C ILE A 86 5.15 3.66 -0.21
N LEU A 87 5.95 4.68 -0.51
CA LEU A 87 7.36 4.50 -0.87
C LEU A 87 8.16 4.29 0.41
N LEU A 88 8.59 3.05 0.67
CA LEU A 88 9.25 2.70 1.93
C LEU A 88 10.52 3.52 2.18
N GLY A 89 11.34 3.73 1.14
CA GLY A 89 12.57 4.53 1.20
C GLY A 89 12.37 5.98 1.61
N GLY A 90 11.17 6.52 1.47
CA GLY A 90 10.81 7.86 1.96
C GLY A 90 10.85 7.99 3.49
N TYR A 91 10.79 6.88 4.21
CA TYR A 91 10.82 6.82 5.68
C TYR A 91 12.19 6.39 6.25
N ALA A 92 13.24 6.43 5.44
CA ALA A 92 14.58 6.01 5.85
C ALA A 92 15.19 6.88 6.98
N ASN A 93 14.65 8.08 7.20
CA ASN A 93 14.99 8.92 8.35
C ASN A 93 14.43 8.37 9.68
N GLU A 94 13.35 7.57 9.66
CA GLU A 94 12.83 6.92 10.85
C GLU A 94 13.64 5.67 11.22
N ASN A 95 14.03 4.89 10.20
CA ASN A 95 14.87 3.73 10.38
C ASN A 95 15.63 3.44 9.07
N PRO A 96 16.98 3.26 9.12
CA PRO A 96 17.80 2.98 7.93
C PRO A 96 17.34 1.74 7.13
N LEU A 97 16.71 0.76 7.78
CA LEU A 97 16.21 -0.45 7.13
C LEU A 97 15.15 -0.13 6.05
N PHE A 98 14.40 0.96 6.19
CA PHE A 98 13.44 1.40 5.19
C PHE A 98 14.10 1.92 3.90
N GLY A 99 15.37 2.27 3.94
CA GLY A 99 16.14 2.79 2.80
C GLY A 99 17.20 1.83 2.28
N THR A 100 17.11 0.54 2.56
CA THR A 100 18.12 -0.45 2.13
C THR A 100 18.26 -0.49 0.60
N ASP A 101 17.15 -0.36 -0.11
CA ASP A 101 17.10 -0.34 -1.58
C ASP A 101 17.56 1.00 -2.19
N ASN A 102 17.76 2.04 -1.37
CA ASN A 102 18.31 3.33 -1.83
C ASN A 102 19.86 3.33 -1.87
N VAL A 103 20.52 2.26 -1.45
CA VAL A 103 21.98 2.13 -1.52
C VAL A 103 22.37 1.98 -2.99
N PRO A 104 23.20 2.91 -3.54
CA PRO A 104 23.57 2.85 -4.94
C PRO A 104 24.23 1.52 -5.31
N PHE A 105 23.85 0.96 -6.45
CA PHE A 105 24.38 -0.27 -7.03
C PHE A 105 24.20 -1.55 -6.19
N LEU A 106 23.44 -1.51 -5.09
CA LEU A 106 23.17 -2.69 -4.27
C LEU A 106 22.26 -3.69 -4.99
N ALA A 107 21.25 -3.19 -5.71
CA ALA A 107 20.34 -4.00 -6.52
C ALA A 107 20.02 -3.23 -7.81
N THR A 108 20.57 -3.69 -8.94
CA THR A 108 20.53 -3.00 -10.24
C THR A 108 19.58 -3.67 -11.24
N SER A 109 18.96 -4.79 -10.84
CA SER A 109 18.00 -5.54 -11.63
C SER A 109 16.82 -6.00 -10.79
N TYR A 110 15.68 -6.34 -11.42
CA TYR A 110 14.54 -6.93 -10.71
C TYR A 110 14.88 -8.25 -9.99
N ALA A 111 15.79 -9.04 -10.55
CA ALA A 111 16.22 -10.28 -9.91
C ALA A 111 16.98 -10.00 -8.60
N GLU A 112 17.85 -8.99 -8.60
CA GLU A 112 18.58 -8.54 -7.40
C GLU A 112 17.63 -7.85 -6.40
N ALA A 113 16.73 -6.99 -6.87
CA ALA A 113 15.71 -6.38 -6.03
C ALA A 113 14.84 -7.42 -5.32
N LYS A 114 14.47 -8.51 -6.01
CA LYS A 114 13.73 -9.63 -5.40
C LYS A 114 14.54 -10.35 -4.32
N LYS A 115 15.84 -10.57 -4.54
CA LYS A 115 16.75 -11.17 -3.54
C LYS A 115 16.89 -10.25 -2.32
N LEU A 116 17.09 -8.95 -2.55
CA LEU A 116 17.19 -7.96 -1.49
C LEU A 116 15.90 -7.89 -0.67
N ALA A 117 14.74 -7.83 -1.32
CA ALA A 117 13.44 -7.84 -0.65
C ALA A 117 13.23 -9.09 0.21
N ALA A 118 13.61 -10.27 -0.30
CA ALA A 118 13.54 -11.51 0.47
C ALA A 118 14.48 -11.49 1.68
N ALA A 119 15.69 -11.01 1.53
CA ALA A 119 16.67 -10.93 2.61
C ALA A 119 16.28 -9.95 3.72
N GLN A 120 15.73 -8.79 3.37
CA GLN A 120 15.33 -7.78 4.36
C GLN A 120 13.97 -8.04 5.01
N LYS A 121 13.11 -8.86 4.38
CA LYS A 121 11.72 -9.07 4.82
C LYS A 121 11.57 -9.42 6.30
N PRO A 122 12.32 -10.38 6.89
CA PRO A 122 12.15 -10.73 8.31
C PRO A 122 12.41 -9.54 9.25
N ALA A 123 13.43 -8.74 8.95
CA ALA A 123 13.76 -7.55 9.73
C ALA A 123 12.73 -6.43 9.56
N LEU A 124 12.23 -6.22 8.34
CA LEU A 124 11.14 -5.29 8.06
C LEU A 124 9.84 -5.70 8.74
N ASP A 125 9.46 -6.98 8.66
CA ASP A 125 8.25 -7.48 9.32
C ASP A 125 8.32 -7.25 10.84
N SER A 126 9.47 -7.55 11.47
CA SER A 126 9.69 -7.30 12.89
C SER A 126 9.61 -5.82 13.25
N LEU A 127 10.22 -4.95 12.43
CA LEU A 127 10.19 -3.50 12.65
C LEU A 127 8.77 -2.93 12.51
N LEU A 128 8.05 -3.32 11.46
CA LEU A 128 6.69 -2.86 11.21
C LEU A 128 5.71 -3.39 12.26
N ALA A 129 5.86 -4.64 12.71
CA ALA A 129 5.05 -5.21 13.78
C ALA A 129 5.15 -4.41 15.08
N LYS A 130 6.36 -3.94 15.45
CA LYS A 130 6.57 -3.05 16.61
C LYS A 130 5.86 -1.70 16.47
N GLN A 131 5.53 -1.32 15.25
CA GLN A 131 4.82 -0.08 14.91
C GLN A 131 3.30 -0.32 14.70
N GLY A 132 2.79 -1.52 14.99
CA GLY A 132 1.39 -1.89 14.77
C GLY A 132 1.02 -2.08 13.29
N LEU A 133 2.01 -2.28 12.43
CA LEU A 133 1.84 -2.44 10.99
C LEU A 133 2.21 -3.84 10.52
N LYS A 134 1.60 -4.27 9.41
CA LYS A 134 1.94 -5.51 8.70
C LYS A 134 2.18 -5.21 7.22
N MET A 135 3.34 -5.60 6.70
CA MET A 135 3.60 -5.57 5.28
C MET A 135 2.90 -6.75 4.60
N LEU A 136 2.10 -6.48 3.59
CA LEU A 136 1.41 -7.51 2.80
C LEU A 136 2.30 -7.97 1.65
N PHE A 137 2.75 -7.04 0.83
CA PHE A 137 3.67 -7.26 -0.29
C PHE A 137 4.42 -5.98 -0.64
N SER A 138 5.42 -6.09 -1.49
CA SER A 138 6.15 -4.98 -2.06
C SER A 138 6.24 -5.11 -3.57
N VAL A 139 6.22 -3.98 -4.28
CA VAL A 139 6.38 -3.89 -5.73
C VAL A 139 7.57 -2.99 -6.02
N PRO A 140 8.61 -3.48 -6.73
CA PRO A 140 9.77 -2.67 -6.99
C PRO A 140 9.49 -1.62 -8.08
N TRP A 141 10.09 -0.43 -7.92
CA TRP A 141 10.26 0.51 -9.01
C TRP A 141 11.29 -0.03 -10.02
N PRO A 142 11.25 0.38 -11.27
CA PRO A 142 12.36 0.15 -12.19
C PRO A 142 13.63 0.84 -11.68
N PRO A 143 14.82 0.40 -12.11
CA PRO A 143 16.08 1.06 -11.77
C PRO A 143 16.01 2.56 -12.06
N GLN A 144 16.48 3.36 -11.12
CA GLN A 144 16.48 4.81 -11.25
C GLN A 144 17.61 5.27 -12.18
N GLY A 145 17.27 6.20 -13.06
CA GLY A 145 18.20 6.86 -13.96
C GLY A 145 18.30 8.36 -13.68
N ILE A 146 19.32 8.97 -14.28
CA ILE A 146 19.51 10.42 -14.30
C ILE A 146 18.77 10.98 -15.52
N PHE A 147 17.78 11.84 -15.30
CA PHE A 147 17.06 12.53 -16.35
C PHE A 147 17.41 14.01 -16.32
N ALA A 148 17.96 14.54 -17.43
CA ALA A 148 18.37 15.91 -17.58
C ALA A 148 17.91 16.51 -18.90
N ALA A 149 17.64 17.82 -18.92
CA ALA A 149 17.30 18.53 -20.14
C ALA A 149 18.50 18.81 -21.09
N LYS A 150 19.72 18.58 -20.59
CA LYS A 150 20.96 18.75 -21.34
C LYS A 150 21.82 17.48 -21.22
N PRO A 151 22.72 17.20 -22.19
CA PRO A 151 23.68 16.10 -22.06
C PRO A 151 24.52 16.25 -20.79
N ILE A 152 24.76 15.11 -20.11
CA ILE A 152 25.66 14.98 -18.98
C ILE A 152 26.66 13.91 -19.37
N ASN A 153 27.92 14.30 -19.56
CA ASN A 153 29.00 13.40 -20.01
C ASN A 153 29.96 13.07 -18.86
N ALA A 154 30.03 13.91 -17.83
CA ALA A 154 30.90 13.70 -16.68
C ALA A 154 30.24 14.22 -15.40
N GLY A 155 30.71 13.76 -14.23
CA GLY A 155 30.21 14.22 -12.93
C GLY A 155 30.35 15.74 -12.74
N ALA A 156 31.36 16.37 -13.36
CA ALA A 156 31.54 17.81 -13.34
C ALA A 156 30.36 18.61 -13.94
N ASP A 157 29.63 18.01 -14.89
CA ASP A 157 28.48 18.63 -15.55
C ASP A 157 27.26 18.78 -14.59
N LEU A 158 27.30 18.08 -13.46
CA LEU A 158 26.28 18.14 -12.41
C LEU A 158 26.49 19.31 -11.45
N LYS A 159 27.66 19.98 -11.48
CA LYS A 159 27.97 21.08 -10.57
C LYS A 159 26.98 22.24 -10.75
N GLY A 160 26.31 22.61 -9.66
CA GLY A 160 25.34 23.72 -9.66
C GLY A 160 23.97 23.38 -10.30
N VAL A 161 23.75 22.13 -10.71
CA VAL A 161 22.47 21.68 -11.24
C VAL A 161 21.48 21.45 -10.10
N LYS A 162 20.28 22.00 -10.20
CA LYS A 162 19.19 21.67 -9.28
C LYS A 162 18.69 20.27 -9.58
N TRP A 163 18.69 19.44 -8.56
CA TRP A 163 18.41 18.02 -8.67
C TRP A 163 17.20 17.60 -7.81
N ARG A 164 16.33 16.71 -8.33
CA ARG A 164 15.29 16.10 -7.53
C ARG A 164 15.78 14.77 -6.95
N ALA A 165 15.92 14.69 -5.63
CA ALA A 165 16.08 13.43 -4.93
C ALA A 165 14.72 12.89 -4.48
N TYR A 166 14.52 11.56 -4.52
CA TYR A 166 13.27 10.91 -4.09
C TYR A 166 13.34 10.36 -2.65
N SER A 167 14.52 10.38 -2.04
CA SER A 167 14.75 9.93 -0.66
C SER A 167 15.82 10.76 0.04
N PRO A 168 15.87 10.73 1.39
CA PRO A 168 16.94 11.39 2.13
C PRO A 168 18.34 10.90 1.76
N GLN A 169 18.50 9.62 1.40
CA GLN A 169 19.78 9.04 0.98
C GLN A 169 20.20 9.59 -0.37
N THR A 170 19.32 9.60 -1.36
CA THR A 170 19.63 10.07 -2.71
C THR A 170 19.89 11.57 -2.77
N SER A 171 19.54 12.34 -1.73
CA SER A 171 19.91 13.76 -1.64
C SER A 171 21.34 14.01 -1.17
N ARG A 172 22.06 12.95 -0.75
CA ARG A 172 23.45 13.01 -0.27
C ARG A 172 24.47 12.53 -1.31
N ILE A 173 23.99 12.00 -2.42
CA ILE A 173 24.81 11.57 -3.57
C ILE A 173 25.02 12.76 -4.52
#